data_559627fdd070beb871fcddb83ad759dc
#
_entry.id   559627fdd070beb871fcddb83ad759dc
#
_cell.length_a   1.000
_cell.length_b   1.000
_cell.length_c   1.000
_cell.angle_alpha   90.00
_cell.angle_beta   90.00
_cell.angle_gamma   90.00
#
_symmetry.space_group_name_H-M   'P 1'
#
loop_
_entity.id
_entity.type
_entity.pdbx_description
1 polymer ?
#
loop_
_entity_poly.entity_id
_entity_poly.type
_entity_poly.pdbx_seq_one_letter_code
_entity_poly.pdbx_strand_id
1 'polypeptide(L)'
;MIQIGYLATGYASLIMGRIILSLLRPVTGWAILAASLAGAFIMVSWDVAMDPYQSTVAGDWIWRDGGGYFGVPLHNYAGWFGTVFMFMLIYFIFASRYAEQPQEDLIQNRTAFWSLPVFYYALIALGIIIAPLVGGISRPYASPANYTGTPQALEASMSLVAIFVMGGPVVFALCRLFLNRTQEIP
;
A
#
# COMPACT_ATOMS: atom_id res chain seq x y z
N MET A 1 13.15 8.66 8.89
CA MET A 1 12.86 7.32 8.32
C MET A 1 11.48 7.18 7.66
N ILE A 2 10.45 7.87 8.14
CA ILE A 2 9.08 7.84 7.60
C ILE A 2 9.05 8.14 6.09
N GLN A 3 9.75 9.19 5.63
CA GLN A 3 9.74 9.64 4.24
C GLN A 3 10.20 8.58 3.22
N ILE A 4 11.23 7.80 3.54
CA ILE A 4 11.73 6.74 2.63
C ILE A 4 10.73 5.59 2.53
N GLY A 5 10.09 5.22 3.65
CA GLY A 5 9.04 4.21 3.67
C GLY A 5 7.85 4.61 2.78
N TYR A 6 7.39 5.85 2.91
CA TYR A 6 6.29 6.38 2.08
C TYR A 6 6.63 6.42 0.59
N LEU A 7 7.87 6.82 0.22
CA LEU A 7 8.30 6.82 -1.18
C LEU A 7 8.31 5.39 -1.77
N ALA A 8 8.90 4.43 -1.07
CA ALA A 8 9.00 3.06 -1.54
C ALA A 8 7.62 2.37 -1.62
N THR A 9 6.77 2.53 -0.59
CA THR A 9 5.41 1.98 -0.58
C THR A 9 4.51 2.66 -1.60
N GLY A 10 4.66 3.98 -1.78
CA GLY A 10 3.95 4.75 -2.81
C GLY A 10 4.31 4.30 -4.22
N TYR A 11 5.60 4.09 -4.50
CA TYR A 11 6.06 3.54 -5.77
C TYR A 11 5.51 2.12 -5.99
N ALA A 12 5.59 1.24 -5.00
CA ALA A 12 5.03 -0.11 -5.10
C ALA A 12 3.52 -0.08 -5.38
N SER A 13 2.78 0.77 -4.67
CA SER A 13 1.33 0.93 -4.84
C SER A 13 0.96 1.46 -6.23
N LEU A 14 1.73 2.43 -6.76
CA LEU A 14 1.56 2.95 -8.11
C LEU A 14 1.73 1.84 -9.17
N ILE A 15 2.79 1.05 -9.05
CA ILE A 15 3.06 -0.05 -9.98
C ILE A 15 2.00 -1.15 -9.85
N MET A 16 1.63 -1.53 -8.62
CA MET A 16 0.58 -2.54 -8.39
C MET A 16 -0.77 -2.10 -8.97
N GLY A 17 -1.15 -0.84 -8.82
CA GLY A 17 -2.37 -0.29 -9.43
C GLY A 17 -2.36 -0.45 -10.95
N ARG A 18 -1.23 -0.17 -11.60
CA ARG A 18 -1.05 -0.36 -13.05
C ARG A 18 -1.13 -1.83 -13.47
N ILE A 19 -0.51 -2.73 -12.71
CA ILE A 19 -0.56 -4.18 -12.97
C ILE A 19 -2.00 -4.68 -12.89
N ILE A 20 -2.73 -4.37 -11.82
CA ILE A 20 -4.11 -4.81 -11.59
C ILE A 20 -5.03 -4.34 -12.71
N LEU A 21 -4.84 -3.11 -13.17
CA LEU A 21 -5.62 -2.53 -14.27
C LEU A 21 -5.08 -2.90 -15.66
N SER A 22 -4.03 -3.71 -15.77
CA SER A 22 -3.36 -4.06 -17.04
C SER A 22 -2.84 -2.82 -17.82
N LEU A 23 -2.43 -1.77 -17.11
CA LEU A 23 -1.95 -0.50 -17.66
C LEU A 23 -0.41 -0.42 -17.63
N LEU A 24 0.29 -1.43 -18.16
CA LEU A 24 1.76 -1.49 -18.17
C LEU A 24 2.40 -0.58 -19.23
N ARG A 25 1.64 -0.13 -20.23
CA ARG A 25 2.04 0.89 -21.22
C ARG A 25 1.84 2.29 -20.65
N PRO A 26 2.37 3.35 -21.29
CA PRO A 26 2.12 4.73 -20.87
C PRO A 26 0.63 5.01 -20.70
N VAL A 27 0.28 5.60 -19.58
CA VAL A 27 -1.11 5.82 -19.17
C VAL A 27 -1.56 7.17 -19.71
N THR A 28 -2.70 7.21 -20.41
CA THR A 28 -3.25 8.43 -21.00
C THR A 28 -4.76 8.53 -20.77
N GLY A 29 -5.32 9.73 -20.90
CA GLY A 29 -6.76 9.95 -20.79
C GLY A 29 -7.35 9.45 -19.46
N TRP A 30 -8.48 8.76 -19.49
CA TRP A 30 -9.16 8.25 -18.30
C TRP A 30 -8.38 7.20 -17.52
N ALA A 31 -7.41 6.54 -18.18
CA ALA A 31 -6.54 5.58 -17.51
C ALA A 31 -5.64 6.23 -16.46
N ILE A 32 -5.30 7.53 -16.62
CA ILE A 32 -4.56 8.31 -15.61
C ILE A 32 -5.36 8.36 -14.30
N LEU A 33 -6.65 8.69 -14.39
CA LEU A 33 -7.52 8.75 -13.21
C LEU A 33 -7.66 7.37 -12.55
N ALA A 34 -7.92 6.34 -13.34
CA ALA A 34 -8.07 4.97 -12.84
C ALA A 34 -6.79 4.46 -12.14
N ALA A 35 -5.61 4.68 -12.75
CA ALA A 35 -4.32 4.28 -12.16
C ALA A 35 -4.01 5.06 -10.88
N SER A 36 -4.31 6.36 -10.85
CA SER A 36 -4.14 7.20 -9.64
C SER A 36 -5.04 6.75 -8.50
N LEU A 37 -6.31 6.45 -8.79
CA LEU A 37 -7.25 5.92 -7.79
C LEU A 37 -6.79 4.56 -7.26
N ALA A 38 -6.47 3.61 -8.14
CA ALA A 38 -6.02 2.27 -7.73
C ALA A 38 -4.76 2.34 -6.86
N GLY A 39 -3.77 3.12 -7.27
CA GLY A 39 -2.55 3.29 -6.49
C GLY A 39 -2.81 3.95 -5.12
N ALA A 40 -3.69 4.96 -5.06
CA ALA A 40 -4.06 5.62 -3.81
C ALA A 40 -4.78 4.65 -2.85
N PHE A 41 -5.71 3.83 -3.34
CA PHE A 41 -6.35 2.79 -2.53
C PHE A 41 -5.35 1.79 -1.97
N ILE A 42 -4.41 1.31 -2.79
CA ILE A 42 -3.38 0.35 -2.35
C ILE A 42 -2.45 0.98 -1.31
N MET A 43 -2.05 2.24 -1.50
CA MET A 43 -1.20 2.95 -0.54
C MET A 43 -1.90 3.15 0.81
N VAL A 44 -3.15 3.60 0.79
CA VAL A 44 -3.94 3.82 2.02
C VAL A 44 -4.30 2.50 2.70
N SER A 45 -4.39 1.39 1.95
CA SER A 45 -4.54 0.05 2.53
C SER A 45 -3.42 -0.31 3.51
N TRP A 46 -2.19 0.08 3.20
CA TRP A 46 -1.07 -0.06 4.13
C TRP A 46 -1.24 0.82 5.37
N ASP A 47 -1.63 2.07 5.19
CA ASP A 47 -1.87 3.02 6.28
C ASP A 47 -2.97 2.51 7.23
N VAL A 48 -4.07 1.99 6.67
CA VAL A 48 -5.18 1.37 7.44
C VAL A 48 -4.69 0.18 8.29
N ALA A 49 -3.78 -0.63 7.80
CA ALA A 49 -3.25 -1.77 8.54
C ALA A 49 -2.15 -1.39 9.55
N MET A 50 -1.39 -0.32 9.31
CA MET A 50 -0.21 0.04 10.07
C MET A 50 -0.49 1.09 11.16
N ASP A 51 -1.26 2.13 10.82
CA ASP A 51 -1.43 3.33 11.65
C ASP A 51 -2.02 3.04 13.06
N PRO A 52 -3.01 2.15 13.24
CA PRO A 52 -3.48 1.80 14.57
C PRO A 52 -2.40 1.26 15.50
N TYR A 53 -1.50 0.43 14.98
CA TYR A 53 -0.38 -0.08 15.78
C TYR A 53 0.60 1.03 16.12
N GLN A 54 1.03 1.82 15.14
CA GLN A 54 2.04 2.84 15.32
C GLN A 54 1.57 3.96 16.25
N SER A 55 0.33 4.40 16.14
CA SER A 55 -0.20 5.46 16.99
C SER A 55 -0.66 4.96 18.35
N THR A 56 -1.37 3.83 18.41
CA THR A 56 -2.04 3.37 19.63
C THR A 56 -1.17 2.47 20.49
N VAL A 57 -0.28 1.68 19.90
CA VAL A 57 0.61 0.76 20.62
C VAL A 57 2.03 1.32 20.71
N ALA A 58 2.65 1.65 19.58
CA ALA A 58 4.02 2.11 19.55
C ALA A 58 4.21 3.55 20.07
N GLY A 59 3.16 4.39 19.93
CA GLY A 59 3.21 5.78 20.37
C GLY A 59 4.13 6.66 19.52
N ASP A 60 4.36 6.28 18.27
CA ASP A 60 5.18 7.06 17.33
C ASP A 60 4.55 8.42 17.03
N TRP A 61 3.21 8.50 17.10
CA TRP A 61 2.40 9.73 17.17
C TRP A 61 1.11 9.48 17.96
N ILE A 62 0.51 10.55 18.45
CA ILE A 62 -0.69 10.47 19.30
C ILE A 62 -1.81 11.33 18.71
N TRP A 63 -2.97 10.73 18.52
CA TRP A 63 -4.20 11.43 18.18
C TRP A 63 -4.87 11.93 19.48
N ARG A 64 -4.80 13.23 19.74
CA ARG A 64 -5.27 13.82 21.02
C ARG A 64 -6.73 13.52 21.31
N ASP A 65 -7.58 13.60 20.28
CA ASP A 65 -9.02 13.36 20.40
C ASP A 65 -9.40 11.91 20.11
N GLY A 66 -8.39 11.06 19.82
CA GLY A 66 -8.62 9.68 19.40
C GLY A 66 -9.43 9.58 18.11
N GLY A 67 -9.95 8.38 17.84
CA GLY A 67 -10.79 8.13 16.66
C GLY A 67 -11.52 6.80 16.74
N GLY A 68 -12.53 6.64 15.90
CA GLY A 68 -13.39 5.45 15.87
C GLY A 68 -12.74 4.19 15.34
N TYR A 69 -11.57 4.29 14.69
CA TYR A 69 -10.85 3.15 14.15
C TYR A 69 -9.60 2.87 14.99
N PHE A 70 -9.73 2.07 16.03
CA PHE A 70 -8.63 1.70 16.95
C PHE A 70 -7.84 2.90 17.49
N GLY A 71 -8.52 4.00 17.77
CA GLY A 71 -7.90 5.24 18.25
C GLY A 71 -7.48 6.20 17.14
N VAL A 72 -7.58 5.82 15.87
CA VAL A 72 -7.23 6.66 14.70
C VAL A 72 -8.49 7.34 14.15
N PRO A 73 -8.45 8.66 13.88
CA PRO A 73 -9.57 9.36 13.30
C PRO A 73 -9.76 9.05 11.81
N LEU A 74 -10.99 8.84 11.36
CA LEU A 74 -11.28 8.47 9.96
C LEU A 74 -10.84 9.52 8.95
N HIS A 75 -10.83 10.79 9.32
CA HIS A 75 -10.37 11.86 8.43
C HIS A 75 -8.87 11.76 8.10
N ASN A 76 -8.05 11.06 8.91
CA ASN A 76 -6.67 10.74 8.59
C ASN A 76 -6.57 9.97 7.27
N TYR A 77 -7.35 8.89 7.15
CA TYR A 77 -7.35 8.06 5.94
C TYR A 77 -7.90 8.79 4.71
N ALA A 78 -8.94 9.61 4.90
CA ALA A 78 -9.46 10.46 3.83
C ALA A 78 -8.43 11.50 3.36
N GLY A 79 -7.71 12.10 4.30
CA GLY A 79 -6.62 13.05 4.01
C GLY A 79 -5.46 12.39 3.27
N TRP A 80 -5.01 11.23 3.74
CA TRP A 80 -3.97 10.45 3.06
C TRP A 80 -4.41 10.01 1.67
N PHE A 81 -5.63 9.51 1.53
CA PHE A 81 -6.17 9.12 0.22
C PHE A 81 -6.13 10.30 -0.76
N GLY A 82 -6.65 11.46 -0.36
CA GLY A 82 -6.64 12.66 -1.19
C GLY A 82 -5.21 13.11 -1.57
N THR A 83 -4.30 13.09 -0.60
CA THR A 83 -2.90 13.46 -0.79
C THR A 83 -2.20 12.52 -1.78
N VAL A 84 -2.28 11.21 -1.56
CA VAL A 84 -1.64 10.20 -2.42
C VAL A 84 -2.26 10.22 -3.81
N PHE A 85 -3.58 10.32 -3.90
CA PHE A 85 -4.28 10.44 -5.17
C PHE A 85 -3.78 11.63 -5.99
N MET A 86 -3.66 12.80 -5.37
CA MET A 86 -3.16 14.00 -6.04
C MET A 86 -1.71 13.86 -6.51
N PHE A 87 -0.84 13.28 -5.68
CA PHE A 87 0.54 13.01 -6.09
C PHE A 87 0.62 12.06 -7.29
N MET A 88 -0.13 10.98 -7.27
CA MET A 88 -0.15 10.02 -8.38
C MET A 88 -0.76 10.62 -9.64
N LEU A 89 -1.80 11.43 -9.50
CA LEU A 89 -2.43 12.13 -10.61
C LEU A 89 -1.44 13.07 -11.29
N ILE A 90 -0.76 13.91 -10.52
CA ILE A 90 0.27 14.85 -11.03
C ILE A 90 1.40 14.06 -11.71
N TYR A 91 1.88 12.98 -11.07
CA TYR A 91 2.91 12.12 -11.65
C TYR A 91 2.50 11.55 -13.01
N PHE A 92 1.30 10.96 -13.11
CA PHE A 92 0.85 10.36 -14.37
C PHE A 92 0.59 11.41 -15.46
N ILE A 93 0.07 12.60 -15.11
CA ILE A 93 -0.06 13.71 -16.06
C ILE A 93 1.32 14.13 -16.57
N PHE A 94 2.29 14.29 -15.68
CA PHE A 94 3.66 14.65 -16.07
C PHE A 94 4.28 13.53 -16.92
N ALA A 95 4.22 12.29 -16.47
CA ALA A 95 4.78 11.14 -17.18
C ALA A 95 4.15 10.95 -18.57
N SER A 96 2.85 11.20 -18.72
CA SER A 96 2.17 11.09 -20.01
C SER A 96 2.65 12.12 -21.05
N ARG A 97 3.21 13.24 -20.59
CA ARG A 97 3.65 14.35 -21.46
C ARG A 97 5.14 14.37 -21.73
N TYR A 98 5.94 13.93 -20.76
CA TYR A 98 7.38 14.18 -20.77
C TYR A 98 8.24 12.91 -20.62
N ALA A 99 7.67 11.79 -20.18
CA ALA A 99 8.45 10.57 -20.07
C ALA A 99 8.71 10.00 -21.47
N GLU A 100 9.99 9.77 -21.77
CA GLU A 100 10.38 8.99 -22.93
C GLU A 100 9.81 7.58 -22.82
N GLN A 101 9.44 6.99 -23.98
CA GLN A 101 8.97 5.62 -24.02
C GLN A 101 10.10 4.72 -23.49
N PRO A 102 9.86 3.85 -22.51
CA PRO A 102 10.88 2.89 -22.09
C PRO A 102 11.31 2.09 -23.31
N GLN A 103 12.62 1.97 -23.52
CA GLN A 103 13.13 0.99 -24.49
C GLN A 103 12.79 -0.40 -23.96
N GLU A 104 11.73 -0.97 -24.50
CA GLU A 104 11.18 -2.27 -24.07
C GLU A 104 12.21 -3.39 -24.11
N ASP A 105 13.21 -3.27 -24.99
CA ASP A 105 14.27 -4.26 -25.24
C ASP A 105 15.30 -4.39 -24.11
N LEU A 106 15.38 -3.40 -23.21
CA LEU A 106 16.34 -3.43 -22.10
C LEU A 106 15.91 -4.31 -20.92
N ILE A 107 14.65 -4.71 -20.84
CA ILE A 107 14.13 -5.53 -19.74
C ILE A 107 14.03 -6.98 -20.19
N GLN A 108 15.09 -7.77 -19.98
CA GLN A 108 15.18 -9.18 -20.39
C GLN A 108 14.13 -10.07 -19.70
N ASN A 109 13.71 -9.74 -18.48
CA ASN A 109 12.67 -10.49 -17.76
C ASN A 109 11.61 -9.53 -17.20
N ARG A 110 10.63 -9.19 -18.04
CA ARG A 110 9.56 -8.25 -17.70
C ARG A 110 8.77 -8.69 -16.46
N THR A 111 8.46 -9.98 -16.33
CA THR A 111 7.70 -10.49 -15.19
C THR A 111 8.49 -10.33 -13.90
N ALA A 112 9.78 -10.68 -13.88
CA ALA A 112 10.61 -10.50 -12.68
C ALA A 112 10.69 -9.02 -12.27
N PHE A 113 10.91 -8.12 -13.25
CA PHE A 113 10.97 -6.69 -12.99
C PHE A 113 9.67 -6.15 -12.38
N TRP A 114 8.52 -6.45 -12.98
CA TRP A 114 7.24 -5.97 -12.50
C TRP A 114 6.78 -6.64 -11.20
N SER A 115 7.30 -7.82 -10.86
CA SER A 115 6.99 -8.51 -9.61
C SER A 115 7.71 -7.92 -8.39
N LEU A 116 8.84 -7.24 -8.55
CA LEU A 116 9.62 -6.68 -7.44
C LEU A 116 8.81 -5.74 -6.52
N PRO A 117 8.07 -4.74 -7.04
CA PRO A 117 7.24 -3.89 -6.19
C PRO A 117 6.11 -4.65 -5.48
N VAL A 118 5.59 -5.70 -6.11
CA VAL A 118 4.55 -6.56 -5.51
C VAL A 118 5.12 -7.35 -4.35
N PHE A 119 6.31 -7.94 -4.50
CA PHE A 119 7.00 -8.65 -3.42
C PHE A 119 7.39 -7.71 -2.29
N TYR A 120 7.87 -6.51 -2.58
CA TYR A 120 8.17 -5.50 -1.56
C TYR A 120 6.92 -5.21 -0.71
N TYR A 121 5.79 -4.92 -1.35
CA TYR A 121 4.53 -4.64 -0.65
C TYR A 121 4.02 -5.87 0.11
N ALA A 122 4.16 -7.08 -0.45
CA ALA A 122 3.81 -8.33 0.20
C ALA A 122 4.65 -8.59 1.46
N LEU A 123 5.95 -8.27 1.46
CA LEU A 123 6.82 -8.39 2.63
C LEU A 123 6.39 -7.45 3.75
N ILE A 124 5.96 -6.23 3.44
CA ILE A 124 5.41 -5.31 4.44
C ILE A 124 4.12 -5.89 5.04
N ALA A 125 3.20 -6.36 4.18
CA ALA A 125 1.97 -7.00 4.63
C ALA A 125 2.25 -8.22 5.52
N LEU A 126 3.20 -9.08 5.11
CA LEU A 126 3.62 -10.25 5.87
C LEU A 126 4.16 -9.86 7.25
N GLY A 127 4.97 -8.79 7.34
CA GLY A 127 5.47 -8.26 8.61
C GLY A 127 4.35 -7.92 9.59
N ILE A 128 3.29 -7.26 9.13
CA ILE A 128 2.11 -6.95 9.95
C ILE A 128 1.34 -8.23 10.32
N ILE A 129 1.19 -9.16 9.37
CA ILE A 129 0.44 -10.41 9.58
C ILE A 129 1.09 -11.29 10.63
N ILE A 130 2.41 -11.40 10.64
CA ILE A 130 3.13 -12.28 11.57
C ILE A 130 3.48 -11.62 12.92
N ALA A 131 3.33 -10.30 13.04
CA ALA A 131 3.70 -9.57 14.25
C ALA A 131 3.14 -10.19 15.55
N PRO A 132 1.85 -10.60 15.63
CA PRO A 132 1.31 -11.24 16.84
C PRO A 132 1.91 -12.61 17.14
N LEU A 133 2.46 -13.31 16.12
CA LEU A 133 3.01 -14.66 16.25
C LEU A 133 4.45 -14.66 16.80
N VAL A 134 5.19 -13.60 16.54
CA VAL A 134 6.60 -13.50 16.99
C VAL A 134 6.75 -12.82 18.35
N GLY A 135 5.64 -12.63 19.07
CA GLY A 135 5.60 -11.99 20.37
C GLY A 135 5.87 -10.49 20.23
N GLY A 136 4.79 -9.74 20.04
CA GLY A 136 4.84 -8.30 19.77
C GLY A 136 5.83 -7.55 20.66
N ILE A 137 6.42 -6.52 20.13
CA ILE A 137 7.40 -5.70 20.84
C ILE A 137 6.72 -5.20 22.11
N SER A 138 7.21 -5.65 23.27
CA SER A 138 6.78 -5.20 24.59
C SER A 138 7.20 -3.74 24.78
N ARG A 139 6.50 -2.83 24.11
CA ARG A 139 6.63 -1.38 24.34
C ARG A 139 5.59 -0.94 25.34
N PRO A 140 5.89 0.08 26.14
CA PRO A 140 4.88 0.67 27.02
C PRO A 140 3.70 1.13 26.15
N TYR A 141 2.53 0.62 26.47
CA TYR A 141 1.29 0.91 25.77
C TYR A 141 0.91 2.38 25.95
N ALA A 142 0.98 3.15 24.89
CA ALA A 142 0.43 4.49 24.87
C ALA A 142 -1.08 4.41 24.57
N SER A 143 -1.89 4.09 25.59
CA SER A 143 -3.34 4.05 25.41
C SER A 143 -3.89 5.42 25.03
N PRO A 144 -4.41 5.61 23.82
CA PRO A 144 -5.13 6.84 23.50
C PRO A 144 -6.42 6.88 24.33
N ALA A 145 -6.92 8.07 24.59
CA ALA A 145 -8.07 8.31 25.47
C ALA A 145 -9.35 7.49 25.12
N ASN A 146 -9.43 6.92 23.91
CA ASN A 146 -10.64 6.29 23.38
C ASN A 146 -10.45 4.83 22.90
N TYR A 147 -9.33 4.16 23.23
CA TYR A 147 -9.15 2.74 22.92
C TYR A 147 -9.01 1.93 24.21
N THR A 148 -9.94 1.01 24.46
CA THR A 148 -10.01 0.18 25.67
C THR A 148 -9.52 -1.26 25.48
N GLY A 149 -9.08 -1.62 24.26
CA GLY A 149 -8.58 -2.95 23.94
C GLY A 149 -7.15 -3.18 24.43
N THR A 150 -6.70 -4.43 24.37
CA THR A 150 -5.31 -4.80 24.65
C THR A 150 -4.43 -4.63 23.41
N PRO A 151 -3.09 -4.40 23.57
CA PRO A 151 -2.16 -4.36 22.44
C PRO A 151 -2.24 -5.62 21.57
N GLN A 152 -2.33 -6.80 22.19
CA GLN A 152 -2.44 -8.09 21.50
C GLN A 152 -3.72 -8.21 20.65
N ALA A 153 -4.84 -7.74 21.18
CA ALA A 153 -6.10 -7.73 20.44
C ALA A 153 -6.04 -6.79 19.23
N LEU A 154 -5.36 -5.64 19.38
CA LEU A 154 -5.14 -4.71 18.29
C LEU A 154 -4.23 -5.31 17.22
N GLU A 155 -3.09 -5.90 17.61
CA GLU A 155 -2.17 -6.56 16.68
C GLU A 155 -2.86 -7.68 15.90
N ALA A 156 -3.65 -8.52 16.56
CA ALA A 156 -4.43 -9.57 15.90
C ALA A 156 -5.46 -9.00 14.91
N SER A 157 -6.09 -7.88 15.27
CA SER A 157 -7.03 -7.19 14.38
C SER A 157 -6.31 -6.62 13.15
N MET A 158 -5.14 -6.01 13.34
CA MET A 158 -4.35 -5.47 12.22
C MET A 158 -3.80 -6.57 11.32
N SER A 159 -3.42 -7.73 11.87
CA SER A 159 -3.10 -8.91 11.07
C SER A 159 -4.25 -9.31 10.16
N LEU A 160 -5.47 -9.42 10.72
CA LEU A 160 -6.65 -9.76 9.92
C LEU A 160 -6.93 -8.72 8.85
N VAL A 161 -6.86 -7.44 9.19
CA VAL A 161 -7.01 -6.34 8.22
C VAL A 161 -5.96 -6.45 7.11
N ALA A 162 -4.69 -6.66 7.45
CA ALA A 162 -3.61 -6.76 6.49
C ALA A 162 -3.80 -7.93 5.50
N ILE A 163 -4.30 -9.10 5.96
CA ILE A 163 -4.59 -10.25 5.10
C ILE A 163 -5.53 -9.85 3.96
N PHE A 164 -6.62 -9.14 4.26
CA PHE A 164 -7.63 -8.81 3.25
C PHE A 164 -7.34 -7.50 2.52
N VAL A 165 -6.96 -6.46 3.24
CA VAL A 165 -6.82 -5.11 2.68
C VAL A 165 -5.50 -4.94 1.93
N MET A 166 -4.41 -5.56 2.40
CA MET A 166 -3.12 -5.57 1.71
C MET A 166 -2.91 -6.82 0.86
N GLY A 167 -3.26 -8.00 1.39
CA GLY A 167 -3.09 -9.27 0.71
C GLY A 167 -3.95 -9.40 -0.55
N GLY A 168 -5.15 -8.84 -0.55
CA GLY A 168 -6.02 -8.81 -1.74
C GLY A 168 -5.34 -8.18 -2.95
N PRO A 169 -4.90 -6.92 -2.89
CA PRO A 169 -4.12 -6.29 -3.97
C PRO A 169 -2.88 -7.07 -4.40
N VAL A 170 -2.14 -7.68 -3.47
CA VAL A 170 -0.98 -8.55 -3.79
C VAL A 170 -1.40 -9.73 -4.65
N VAL A 171 -2.43 -10.47 -4.23
CA VAL A 171 -2.93 -11.63 -4.96
C VAL A 171 -3.42 -11.23 -6.35
N PHE A 172 -4.21 -10.15 -6.47
CA PHE A 172 -4.68 -9.67 -7.77
C PHE A 172 -3.54 -9.25 -8.70
N ALA A 173 -2.53 -8.56 -8.17
CA ALA A 173 -1.37 -8.17 -8.97
C ALA A 173 -0.58 -9.39 -9.46
N LEU A 174 -0.32 -10.37 -8.59
CA LEU A 174 0.36 -11.61 -8.96
C LEU A 174 -0.46 -12.42 -9.99
N CYS A 175 -1.75 -12.59 -9.76
CA CYS A 175 -2.63 -13.27 -10.73
C CYS A 175 -2.56 -12.60 -12.11
N ARG A 176 -2.58 -11.28 -12.19
CA ARG A 176 -2.46 -10.56 -13.47
C ARG A 176 -1.11 -10.78 -14.14
N LEU A 177 -0.02 -10.74 -13.39
CA LEU A 177 1.32 -10.97 -13.94
C LEU A 177 1.49 -12.39 -14.51
N PHE A 178 0.93 -13.40 -13.81
CA PHE A 178 1.06 -14.78 -14.26
C PHE A 178 0.07 -15.14 -15.38
N LEU A 179 -1.15 -14.63 -15.36
CA LEU A 179 -2.15 -14.88 -16.42
C LEU A 179 -1.75 -14.22 -17.75
N ASN A 180 -1.18 -13.03 -17.72
CA ASN A 180 -0.70 -12.37 -18.94
C ASN A 180 0.50 -13.11 -19.59
N ARG A 181 1.28 -13.84 -18.79
CA ARG A 181 2.38 -14.67 -19.29
C ARG A 181 1.90 -15.80 -20.23
N THR A 182 0.70 -16.33 -20.01
CA THR A 182 0.15 -17.44 -20.81
C THR A 182 -0.44 -16.97 -22.14
N GLN A 183 -0.63 -15.66 -22.33
CA GLN A 183 -1.16 -15.09 -23.57
C GLN A 183 -0.06 -14.58 -24.53
N GLU A 184 1.19 -14.49 -24.08
CA GLU A 184 2.32 -14.05 -24.90
C GLU A 184 3.15 -15.21 -25.50
N ILE A 185 2.66 -16.45 -25.41
CA ILE A 185 3.30 -17.62 -26.09
C ILE A 185 2.53 -17.86 -27.38
N PRO A 186 3.06 -17.43 -28.56
CA PRO A 186 2.61 -17.96 -29.85
C PRO A 186 3.16 -19.36 -30.04
#